data_0902fc95cd6ecc87d4c33f914e6dbb33
#
_entry.id   0902fc95cd6ecc87d4c33f914e6dbb33
#
_cell.length_a   1.000
_cell.length_b   1.000
_cell.length_c   1.000
_cell.angle_alpha   90.00
_cell.angle_beta   90.00
_cell.angle_gamma   90.00
#
_symmetry.space_group_name_H-M   'P 1'
#
loop_
_entity.id
_entity.type
_entity.pdbx_description
1 polymer ?
#
loop_
_entity_poly.entity_id
_entity_poly.type
_entity_poly.pdbx_seq_one_letter_code
_entity_poly.pdbx_strand_id
1 'polypeptide(L)'
;MKQQKALTLKTLTKSNVWEVEENDIFRMWETAEKESVFRANRNHYIDVIRSAFEIEEIKIDKPEVIKKYEARDFKVGNIHFDDNENKKWGIKKRAINRITDLTYENIHHISAAKLMEVLDRNFGGGW
;
A
#
# COMPACT_ATOMS: atom_id res chain seq x y z
N MET A 1 2.59 13.63 26.05
CA MET A 1 2.48 12.66 25.06
C MET A 1 3.10 13.08 23.74
N LYS A 2 3.77 12.17 23.14
CA LYS A 2 4.47 12.47 21.96
C LYS A 2 3.57 12.60 20.76
N GLN A 3 3.71 13.65 20.05
CA GLN A 3 2.96 13.88 18.85
C GLN A 3 3.67 13.24 17.68
N GLN A 4 3.01 12.33 16.99
CA GLN A 4 3.58 11.80 15.78
C GLN A 4 3.16 12.63 14.60
N LYS A 5 4.13 13.01 13.80
CA LYS A 5 3.84 13.68 12.57
C LYS A 5 3.18 12.72 11.61
N ALA A 6 2.04 13.08 11.08
CA ALA A 6 1.39 12.26 10.09
C ALA A 6 2.24 12.21 8.82
N LEU A 7 2.37 11.03 8.23
CA LEU A 7 3.07 10.90 6.96
C LEU A 7 2.21 11.50 5.83
N THR A 8 2.89 12.07 4.86
CA THR A 8 2.25 12.57 3.64
C THR A 8 2.95 11.91 2.45
N LEU A 9 2.38 12.08 1.24
CA LEU A 9 3.02 11.50 0.07
C LEU A 9 4.41 12.09 -0.17
N LYS A 10 4.62 13.33 0.22
CA LYS A 10 5.94 13.95 0.09
C LYS A 10 7.00 13.31 0.97
N THR A 11 6.59 12.84 2.14
CA THR A 11 7.52 12.25 3.10
C THR A 11 7.54 10.73 3.04
N LEU A 12 6.67 10.15 2.22
CA LEU A 12 6.60 8.70 2.09
C LEU A 12 7.80 8.18 1.31
N THR A 13 8.40 7.11 1.81
CA THR A 13 9.55 6.46 1.17
C THR A 13 9.26 4.97 0.99
N LYS A 14 10.10 4.30 0.23
CA LYS A 14 9.96 2.85 0.06
C LYS A 14 10.15 2.09 1.36
N SER A 15 10.73 2.72 2.37
CA SER A 15 10.88 2.12 3.69
C SER A 15 9.64 2.38 4.54
N ASN A 16 9.28 3.66 4.76
CA ASN A 16 8.20 3.97 5.70
C ASN A 16 6.80 3.69 5.14
N VAL A 17 6.67 3.50 3.83
CA VAL A 17 5.38 3.15 3.22
C VAL A 17 4.80 1.85 3.80
N TRP A 18 5.66 0.99 4.34
CA TRP A 18 5.21 -0.25 4.97
C TRP A 18 4.51 -0.04 6.32
N GLU A 19 4.60 1.18 6.87
CA GLU A 19 3.99 1.50 8.15
C GLU A 19 2.56 2.01 8.03
N VAL A 20 2.11 2.37 6.83
CA VAL A 20 0.78 2.93 6.65
C VAL A 20 -0.18 1.86 6.16
N GLU A 21 -1.47 2.11 6.38
CA GLU A 21 -2.53 1.21 5.96
C GLU A 21 -3.18 1.72 4.68
N GLU A 22 -4.01 0.88 4.05
CA GLU A 22 -4.68 1.22 2.81
C GLU A 22 -5.49 2.51 2.90
N ASN A 23 -6.23 2.69 4.00
CA ASN A 23 -7.03 3.90 4.17
C ASN A 23 -6.17 5.15 4.27
N ASP A 24 -4.96 5.01 4.81
CA ASP A 24 -4.02 6.14 4.87
C ASP A 24 -3.60 6.57 3.47
N ILE A 25 -3.44 5.61 2.56
CA ILE A 25 -3.06 5.93 1.18
C ILE A 25 -4.15 6.77 0.51
N PHE A 26 -5.41 6.37 0.67
CA PHE A 26 -6.51 7.15 0.11
C PHE A 26 -6.52 8.57 0.66
N ARG A 27 -6.36 8.72 1.96
CA ARG A 27 -6.35 10.03 2.62
C ARG A 27 -5.18 10.90 2.17
N MET A 28 -3.99 10.31 2.14
CA MET A 28 -2.79 11.04 1.73
C MET A 28 -2.85 11.48 0.28
N TRP A 29 -3.40 10.64 -0.58
CA TRP A 29 -3.56 10.98 -1.99
C TRP A 29 -4.50 12.16 -2.17
N GLU A 30 -5.65 12.11 -1.51
CA GLU A 30 -6.62 13.18 -1.58
C GLU A 30 -6.02 14.51 -1.13
N THR A 31 -5.22 14.48 -0.07
CA THR A 31 -4.54 15.68 0.40
C THR A 31 -3.51 16.17 -0.61
N ALA A 32 -2.73 15.25 -1.17
CA ALA A 32 -1.66 15.61 -2.10
C ALA A 32 -2.19 16.20 -3.40
N GLU A 33 -3.35 15.74 -3.85
CA GLU A 33 -3.95 16.25 -5.09
C GLU A 33 -4.19 17.76 -5.07
N LYS A 34 -4.31 18.33 -3.88
CA LYS A 34 -4.56 19.76 -3.71
C LYS A 34 -3.29 20.61 -3.81
N GLU A 35 -2.14 19.96 -3.86
CA GLU A 35 -0.86 20.67 -3.90
C GLU A 35 -0.43 20.97 -5.32
N SER A 36 0.22 22.13 -5.49
CA SER A 36 0.64 22.56 -6.80
C SER A 36 1.69 21.66 -7.44
N VAL A 37 2.48 20.95 -6.62
CA VAL A 37 3.55 20.08 -7.12
C VAL A 37 3.06 18.65 -7.39
N PHE A 38 1.80 18.38 -7.17
CA PHE A 38 1.28 17.02 -7.28
C PHE A 38 1.54 16.39 -8.64
N ARG A 39 1.25 17.10 -9.72
CA ARG A 39 1.40 16.55 -11.07
C ARG A 39 2.84 16.16 -11.37
N ALA A 40 3.79 16.95 -10.91
CA ALA A 40 5.19 16.68 -11.16
C ALA A 40 5.67 15.43 -10.41
N ASN A 41 5.04 15.12 -9.27
CA ASN A 41 5.48 14.04 -8.40
C ASN A 41 4.58 12.82 -8.43
N ARG A 42 3.50 12.86 -9.21
CA ARG A 42 2.50 11.78 -9.20
C ARG A 42 3.10 10.40 -9.47
N ASN A 43 3.94 10.30 -10.49
CA ASN A 43 4.52 9.00 -10.84
C ASN A 43 5.44 8.49 -9.74
N HIS A 44 6.17 9.38 -9.11
CA HIS A 44 7.01 9.00 -7.98
C HIS A 44 6.18 8.47 -6.81
N TYR A 45 5.07 9.14 -6.51
CA TYR A 45 4.17 8.69 -5.44
C TYR A 45 3.61 7.30 -5.74
N ILE A 46 3.22 7.07 -6.99
CA ILE A 46 2.70 5.77 -7.42
C ILE A 46 3.77 4.69 -7.23
N ASP A 47 5.02 4.98 -7.63
CA ASP A 47 6.11 4.02 -7.49
C ASP A 47 6.34 3.64 -6.04
N VAL A 48 6.31 4.61 -5.14
CA VAL A 48 6.49 4.35 -3.71
C VAL A 48 5.34 3.50 -3.18
N ILE A 49 4.11 3.84 -3.54
CA ILE A 49 2.94 3.08 -3.10
C ILE A 49 3.01 1.64 -3.61
N ARG A 50 3.35 1.44 -4.88
CA ARG A 50 3.43 0.11 -5.47
C ARG A 50 4.50 -0.76 -4.84
N SER A 51 5.51 -0.16 -4.24
CA SER A 51 6.56 -0.94 -3.59
C SER A 51 6.04 -1.72 -2.38
N ALA A 52 4.96 -1.26 -1.76
CA ALA A 52 4.39 -1.90 -0.56
C ALA A 52 2.94 -2.36 -0.73
N PHE A 53 2.26 -1.89 -1.77
CA PHE A 53 0.84 -2.20 -1.98
C PHE A 53 0.60 -2.70 -3.39
N GLU A 54 -0.34 -3.66 -3.50
CA GLU A 54 -0.90 -4.01 -4.79
C GLU A 54 -2.02 -3.04 -5.08
N ILE A 55 -2.04 -2.47 -6.28
CA ILE A 55 -3.13 -1.59 -6.70
C ILE A 55 -3.73 -2.12 -7.98
N GLU A 56 -5.05 -2.21 -8.02
CA GLU A 56 -5.78 -2.72 -9.17
C GLU A 56 -6.91 -1.77 -9.54
N GLU A 57 -6.99 -1.46 -10.81
CA GLU A 57 -8.07 -0.63 -11.32
C GLU A 57 -9.35 -1.44 -11.39
N ILE A 58 -10.44 -0.89 -10.85
CA ILE A 58 -11.75 -1.54 -10.90
C ILE A 58 -12.53 -0.90 -12.04
N LYS A 59 -12.56 -1.59 -13.18
CA LYS A 59 -13.16 -1.04 -14.38
C LYS A 59 -14.69 -1.09 -14.37
N ILE A 60 -15.26 -2.03 -13.61
CA ILE A 60 -16.70 -2.20 -13.52
C ILE A 60 -17.14 -1.84 -12.12
N ASP A 61 -17.81 -0.70 -11.99
CA ASP A 61 -18.25 -0.20 -10.69
C ASP A 61 -19.63 -0.76 -10.36
N LYS A 62 -19.65 -2.03 -9.95
CA LYS A 62 -20.86 -2.70 -9.53
C LYS A 62 -20.65 -3.33 -8.17
N PRO A 63 -21.68 -3.36 -7.31
CA PRO A 63 -21.54 -3.92 -5.97
C PRO A 63 -20.97 -5.32 -5.92
N GLU A 64 -21.38 -6.20 -6.83
CA GLU A 64 -20.86 -7.57 -6.83
C GLU A 64 -19.39 -7.64 -7.19
N VAL A 65 -18.91 -6.74 -8.04
CA VAL A 65 -17.49 -6.68 -8.40
C VAL A 65 -16.69 -6.14 -7.23
N ILE A 66 -17.18 -5.08 -6.61
CA ILE A 66 -16.52 -4.48 -5.45
C ILE A 66 -16.40 -5.50 -4.31
N LYS A 67 -17.47 -6.26 -4.07
CA LYS A 67 -17.44 -7.28 -3.03
C LYS A 67 -16.38 -8.35 -3.29
N LYS A 68 -16.14 -8.70 -4.55
CA LYS A 68 -15.09 -9.65 -4.89
C LYS A 68 -13.71 -9.14 -4.53
N TYR A 69 -13.46 -7.85 -4.76
CA TYR A 69 -12.18 -7.25 -4.37
C TYR A 69 -12.05 -7.20 -2.85
N GLU A 70 -13.12 -6.83 -2.15
CA GLU A 70 -13.11 -6.79 -0.70
C GLU A 70 -12.88 -8.18 -0.09
N ALA A 71 -13.43 -9.21 -0.72
CA ALA A 71 -13.21 -10.59 -0.28
C ALA A 71 -11.76 -11.02 -0.43
N ARG A 72 -11.00 -10.35 -1.29
CA ARG A 72 -9.57 -10.57 -1.46
C ARG A 72 -8.73 -9.61 -0.61
N ASP A 73 -9.35 -8.96 0.36
CA ASP A 73 -8.74 -8.04 1.31
C ASP A 73 -8.30 -6.70 0.71
N PHE A 74 -8.78 -6.37 -0.49
CA PHE A 74 -8.56 -5.05 -1.04
C PHE A 74 -9.48 -4.04 -0.37
N LYS A 75 -8.93 -2.85 -0.10
CA LYS A 75 -9.75 -1.71 0.29
C LYS A 75 -10.08 -0.96 -0.99
N VAL A 76 -11.37 -0.74 -1.21
CA VAL A 76 -11.85 -0.12 -2.45
C VAL A 76 -12.25 1.34 -2.17
N GLY A 77 -11.83 2.23 -3.03
CA GLY A 77 -12.18 3.63 -2.90
C GLY A 77 -11.92 4.38 -4.20
N ASN A 78 -12.32 5.64 -4.21
CA ASN A 78 -12.07 6.51 -5.35
C ASN A 78 -10.71 7.17 -5.19
N ILE A 79 -9.86 7.00 -6.18
CA ILE A 79 -8.55 7.59 -6.17
C ILE A 79 -8.13 7.81 -7.62
N HIS A 80 -7.58 8.97 -7.92
CA HIS A 80 -7.21 9.31 -9.28
C HIS A 80 -5.73 9.08 -9.51
N PHE A 81 -5.34 7.81 -9.69
CA PHE A 81 -3.96 7.47 -10.00
C PHE A 81 -3.53 7.94 -11.37
N ASP A 82 -4.50 8.13 -12.27
CA ASP A 82 -4.23 8.63 -13.61
C ASP A 82 -5.24 9.73 -13.96
N ASP A 83 -5.24 10.16 -15.20
CA ASP A 83 -6.10 11.26 -15.63
C ASP A 83 -7.54 10.85 -15.94
N ASN A 84 -7.87 9.59 -15.79
CA ASN A 84 -9.24 9.11 -16.00
C ASN A 84 -10.11 9.45 -14.81
N GLU A 85 -11.27 10.00 -15.09
CA GLU A 85 -12.21 10.38 -14.04
C GLU A 85 -12.96 9.17 -13.49
N ASN A 86 -13.39 9.30 -12.24
CA ASN A 86 -14.31 8.36 -11.60
C ASN A 86 -13.82 6.92 -11.56
N LYS A 87 -12.55 6.73 -11.47
CA LYS A 87 -12.02 5.39 -11.35
C LYS A 87 -12.04 4.93 -9.91
N LYS A 88 -12.51 3.70 -9.72
CA LYS A 88 -12.34 3.04 -8.44
C LYS A 88 -11.12 2.15 -8.51
N TRP A 89 -10.41 2.09 -7.40
CA TRP A 89 -9.20 1.28 -7.30
C TRP A 89 -9.24 0.49 -6.01
N GLY A 90 -8.68 -0.71 -6.08
CA GLY A 90 -8.47 -1.53 -4.90
C GLY A 90 -7.01 -1.44 -4.50
N ILE A 91 -6.76 -1.31 -3.20
CA ILE A 91 -5.42 -1.24 -2.64
C ILE A 91 -5.31 -2.30 -1.56
N LYS A 92 -4.20 -3.05 -1.61
CA LYS A 92 -3.95 -4.10 -0.62
C LYS A 92 -2.45 -4.15 -0.32
N LYS A 93 -2.11 -4.13 0.96
CA LYS A 93 -0.71 -4.24 1.36
C LYS A 93 -0.16 -5.59 0.90
N ARG A 94 1.04 -5.59 0.34
CA ARG A 94 1.64 -6.83 -0.16
C ARG A 94 1.91 -7.79 0.99
N ALA A 95 1.59 -9.04 0.77
CA ALA A 95 1.84 -10.08 1.75
C ALA A 95 3.32 -10.47 1.73
N ILE A 96 3.86 -10.75 2.91
CA ILE A 96 5.23 -11.23 3.04
C ILE A 96 5.14 -12.66 3.51
N ASN A 97 5.32 -13.60 2.59
CA ASN A 97 5.16 -15.02 2.87
C ASN A 97 6.43 -15.82 2.58
N ARG A 98 7.33 -15.27 1.77
CA ARG A 98 8.56 -15.95 1.38
C ARG A 98 9.75 -15.07 1.69
N ILE A 99 10.91 -15.71 1.84
CA ILE A 99 12.13 -14.96 2.08
C ILE A 99 12.40 -13.97 0.95
N THR A 100 12.04 -14.35 -0.28
CA THR A 100 12.21 -13.46 -1.43
C THR A 100 11.34 -12.22 -1.38
N ASP A 101 10.32 -12.21 -0.52
CA ASP A 101 9.48 -11.02 -0.32
C ASP A 101 10.13 -10.03 0.63
N LEU A 102 11.17 -10.44 1.34
CA LEU A 102 11.87 -9.56 2.27
C LEU A 102 12.84 -8.67 1.50
N THR A 103 12.81 -7.38 1.82
CA THR A 103 13.72 -6.42 1.21
C THR A 103 14.38 -5.60 2.30
N TYR A 104 15.46 -4.91 1.95
CA TYR A 104 16.13 -4.03 2.88
C TYR A 104 15.14 -2.98 3.43
N GLU A 105 14.23 -2.51 2.58
CA GLU A 105 13.26 -1.50 2.97
C GLU A 105 12.22 -2.02 3.95
N ASN A 106 11.68 -3.22 3.71
CA ASN A 106 10.57 -3.69 4.54
C ASN A 106 10.98 -4.47 5.78
N ILE A 107 12.20 -4.99 5.82
CA ILE A 107 12.63 -5.85 6.94
C ILE A 107 12.61 -5.10 8.27
N HIS A 108 12.82 -3.79 8.25
CA HIS A 108 12.81 -2.98 9.46
C HIS A 108 11.40 -2.73 10.01
N HIS A 109 10.38 -3.02 9.22
CA HIS A 109 8.99 -2.78 9.58
C HIS A 109 8.21 -4.08 9.82
N ILE A 110 8.93 -5.19 9.87
CA ILE A 110 8.33 -6.51 10.09
C ILE A 110 8.59 -6.91 11.53
N SER A 111 7.55 -7.36 12.22
CA SER A 111 7.71 -7.83 13.60
C SER A 111 8.54 -9.10 13.64
N ALA A 112 9.16 -9.36 14.80
CA ALA A 112 9.93 -10.58 14.99
C ALA A 112 9.06 -11.82 14.79
N ALA A 113 7.81 -11.77 15.24
CA ALA A 113 6.89 -12.88 15.07
C ALA A 113 6.62 -13.16 13.59
N LYS A 114 6.42 -12.11 12.80
CA LYS A 114 6.18 -12.27 11.36
C LYS A 114 7.42 -12.81 10.66
N LEU A 115 8.58 -12.33 11.04
CA LEU A 115 9.83 -12.80 10.46
C LEU A 115 10.04 -14.29 10.75
N MET A 116 9.78 -14.72 11.98
CA MET A 116 9.86 -16.14 12.35
C MET A 116 8.87 -16.98 11.54
N GLU A 117 7.66 -16.46 11.32
CA GLU A 117 6.67 -17.15 10.51
C GLU A 117 7.16 -17.36 9.08
N VAL A 118 7.75 -16.32 8.49
CA VAL A 118 8.29 -16.43 7.13
C VAL A 118 9.41 -17.45 7.07
N LEU A 119 10.31 -17.43 8.04
CA LEU A 119 11.41 -18.39 8.09
C LEU A 119 10.90 -19.82 8.25
N ASP A 120 9.95 -20.04 9.14
CA ASP A 120 9.37 -21.37 9.33
C ASP A 120 8.71 -21.88 8.06
N ARG A 121 7.99 -21.02 7.36
CA ARG A 121 7.29 -21.40 6.15
C ARG A 121 8.24 -21.80 5.03
N ASN A 122 9.42 -21.19 4.99
CA ASN A 122 10.37 -21.45 3.92
C ASN A 122 11.39 -22.54 4.24
N PHE A 123 11.66 -22.77 5.52
CA PHE A 123 12.67 -23.74 5.92
C PHE A 123 12.12 -24.91 6.72
N GLY A 124 10.82 -24.92 6.99
CA GLY A 124 10.22 -25.92 7.83
C GLY A 124 10.51 -25.66 9.30
N GLY A 125 9.68 -26.17 10.17
CA GLY A 125 9.73 -25.84 11.58
C GLY A 125 10.75 -26.61 12.41
N GLY A 126 11.63 -27.34 11.81
CA GLY A 126 12.55 -28.19 12.54
C GLY A 126 13.99 -27.72 12.64
N TRP A 127 14.23 -26.54 12.13
CA TRP A 127 15.60 -26.04 12.05
C TRP A 127 16.05 -25.29 13.30
#